data_fe30f4b95f22010ef5d312b13f6df8fd
#
_entry.id   fe30f4b95f22010ef5d312b13f6df8fd
#
_cell.length_a   1.000
_cell.length_b   1.000
_cell.length_c   1.000
_cell.angle_alpha   90.00
_cell.angle_beta   90.00
_cell.angle_gamma   90.00
#
_symmetry.space_group_name_H-M   'P 1'
#
loop_
_entity.id
_entity.type
_entity.pdbx_description
1 polymer ?
#
loop_
_entity_poly.entity_id
_entity_poly.type
_entity_poly.pdbx_seq_one_letter_code
_entity_poly.pdbx_strand_id
1 'polypeptide(L)'
;MNQELIRIVDNIARDKNIDRESIFADLEESMVSAAKKHFGQPEGNIVVRIDRTSGEITAFKDKVQIDIKQLGRIPAQTAKQVMIQKLRADERESIYTEFIKLKGTIVSGSVVRYESGTLIVNLNHRTEAFMPKNEQIMGQTHRSGERIRCLILDVKEIISQVKIILSRTHPDFIRKLFEQEVPEIAEKVIEIRALAREAGYRTKVAVATTDDKVDPVGACVGVRGSRIKNIVDELGGEKIDIVRWNDSSQVLIANSLMPAKVSEIALCFELGRATVVVEEDQLSLAIGKHGQNVRLAARLTGWDIDILTPDEYNLGIERLTNCVKSIEGFDDTTVDKLIALGVISVLDLEEVGTEPLVEELHLDIEKAKQLVAAAGEEAKRIAAEPKKRQAESLLQQQQPSKPADEQSVLE
;
A
#
# COMPACT_ATOMS: atom_id res chain seq x y z
N MET A 1 -30.38 -29.69 -39.31
CA MET A 1 -29.05 -29.08 -39.12
C MET A 1 -29.12 -27.71 -38.43
N ASN A 2 -30.18 -26.97 -38.62
CA ASN A 2 -30.23 -25.57 -38.08
C ASN A 2 -30.51 -25.44 -36.58
N GLN A 3 -31.26 -26.36 -35.97
CA GLN A 3 -31.49 -26.36 -34.50
C GLN A 3 -30.24 -26.66 -33.68
N GLU A 4 -29.28 -27.33 -34.25
CA GLU A 4 -28.00 -27.58 -33.59
C GLU A 4 -27.17 -26.30 -33.43
N LEU A 5 -27.20 -25.40 -34.43
CA LEU A 5 -26.57 -24.08 -34.36
C LEU A 5 -27.14 -23.25 -33.20
N ILE A 6 -28.47 -23.21 -33.06
CA ILE A 6 -29.12 -22.48 -31.99
C ILE A 6 -28.71 -23.01 -30.63
N ARG A 7 -28.71 -24.34 -30.44
CA ARG A 7 -28.26 -24.97 -29.18
C ARG A 7 -26.81 -24.66 -28.86
N ILE A 8 -25.92 -24.64 -29.86
CA ILE A 8 -24.52 -24.26 -29.70
C ILE A 8 -24.41 -22.81 -29.24
N VAL A 9 -25.14 -21.88 -29.89
CA VAL A 9 -25.16 -20.45 -29.52
C VAL A 9 -25.71 -20.27 -28.10
N ASP A 10 -26.80 -20.93 -27.74
CA ASP A 10 -27.40 -20.85 -26.40
C ASP A 10 -26.44 -21.41 -25.32
N ASN A 11 -25.73 -22.47 -25.60
CA ASN A 11 -24.72 -23.03 -24.68
C ASN A 11 -23.55 -22.05 -24.52
N ILE A 12 -23.02 -21.52 -25.63
CA ILE A 12 -21.92 -20.54 -25.58
C ILE A 12 -22.34 -19.28 -24.82
N ALA A 13 -23.55 -18.77 -25.06
CA ALA A 13 -24.09 -17.61 -24.36
C ALA A 13 -24.11 -17.82 -22.85
N ARG A 14 -24.57 -19.01 -22.37
CA ARG A 14 -24.59 -19.35 -20.95
C ARG A 14 -23.20 -19.58 -20.38
N ASP A 15 -22.37 -20.36 -21.10
CA ASP A 15 -21.06 -20.77 -20.61
C ASP A 15 -20.06 -19.59 -20.56
N LYS A 16 -20.21 -18.63 -21.44
CA LYS A 16 -19.28 -17.49 -21.55
C LYS A 16 -19.85 -16.17 -21.03
N ASN A 17 -21.13 -16.16 -20.61
CA ASN A 17 -21.86 -14.98 -20.18
C ASN A 17 -21.85 -13.85 -21.23
N ILE A 18 -22.04 -14.21 -22.50
CA ILE A 18 -22.10 -13.30 -23.66
C ILE A 18 -23.55 -13.17 -24.08
N ASP A 19 -23.95 -11.96 -24.53
CA ASP A 19 -25.27 -11.75 -25.09
C ASP A 19 -25.50 -12.61 -26.34
N ARG A 20 -26.66 -13.28 -26.40
CA ARG A 20 -27.03 -14.19 -27.48
C ARG A 20 -27.04 -13.48 -28.83
N GLU A 21 -27.54 -12.24 -28.88
CA GLU A 21 -27.65 -11.46 -30.11
C GLU A 21 -26.28 -11.05 -30.64
N SER A 22 -25.33 -10.75 -29.74
CA SER A 22 -23.94 -10.49 -30.08
C SER A 22 -23.30 -11.68 -30.81
N ILE A 23 -23.52 -12.89 -30.31
CA ILE A 23 -22.99 -14.12 -30.94
C ILE A 23 -23.56 -14.32 -32.34
N PHE A 24 -24.85 -14.05 -32.56
CA PHE A 24 -25.45 -14.12 -33.90
C PHE A 24 -24.88 -13.05 -34.83
N ALA A 25 -24.70 -11.83 -34.38
CA ALA A 25 -24.11 -10.75 -35.16
C ALA A 25 -22.66 -11.10 -35.58
N ASP A 26 -21.89 -11.66 -34.69
CA ASP A 26 -20.51 -12.09 -34.99
C ASP A 26 -20.44 -13.27 -35.95
N LEU A 27 -21.39 -14.19 -35.87
CA LEU A 27 -21.54 -15.26 -36.85
C LEU A 27 -21.85 -14.70 -38.25
N GLU A 28 -22.80 -13.77 -38.35
CA GLU A 28 -23.18 -13.10 -39.60
C GLU A 28 -21.99 -12.34 -40.20
N GLU A 29 -21.25 -11.56 -39.38
CA GLU A 29 -20.07 -10.81 -39.82
C GLU A 29 -18.92 -11.72 -40.26
N SER A 30 -18.71 -12.81 -39.52
CA SER A 30 -17.71 -13.82 -39.87
C SER A 30 -17.98 -14.47 -41.23
N MET A 31 -19.25 -14.79 -41.48
CA MET A 31 -19.67 -15.35 -42.76
C MET A 31 -19.60 -14.33 -43.90
N VAL A 32 -19.92 -13.07 -43.66
CA VAL A 32 -19.70 -11.99 -44.63
C VAL A 32 -18.24 -11.83 -44.99
N SER A 33 -17.37 -11.82 -43.97
CA SER A 33 -15.92 -11.73 -44.17
C SER A 33 -15.36 -12.93 -45.02
N ALA A 34 -15.82 -14.13 -44.69
CA ALA A 34 -15.44 -15.33 -45.40
C ALA A 34 -15.94 -15.31 -46.86
N ALA A 35 -17.16 -14.87 -47.09
CA ALA A 35 -17.76 -14.74 -48.43
C ALA A 35 -17.04 -13.69 -49.28
N LYS A 36 -16.71 -12.53 -48.72
CA LYS A 36 -15.93 -11.48 -49.39
C LYS A 36 -14.58 -12.01 -49.86
N LYS A 37 -13.91 -12.75 -49.02
CA LYS A 37 -12.61 -13.36 -49.35
C LYS A 37 -12.68 -14.43 -50.43
N HIS A 38 -13.77 -15.20 -50.44
CA HIS A 38 -14.01 -16.23 -51.45
C HIS A 38 -14.27 -15.64 -52.83
N PHE A 39 -15.11 -14.59 -52.89
CA PHE A 39 -15.44 -13.96 -54.16
C PHE A 39 -14.38 -12.98 -54.69
N GLY A 40 -13.27 -12.77 -53.94
CA GLY A 40 -12.19 -11.88 -54.34
C GLY A 40 -12.58 -10.41 -54.46
N GLN A 41 -13.72 -10.01 -53.88
CA GLN A 41 -14.27 -8.66 -53.92
C GLN A 41 -14.38 -8.11 -52.53
N PRO A 42 -13.36 -7.42 -52.00
CA PRO A 42 -13.41 -6.86 -50.62
C PRO A 42 -14.49 -5.80 -50.43
N GLU A 43 -14.92 -5.12 -51.49
CA GLU A 43 -15.94 -4.06 -51.47
C GLU A 43 -17.35 -4.51 -51.90
N GLY A 44 -17.55 -5.80 -52.21
CA GLY A 44 -18.87 -6.32 -52.58
C GLY A 44 -19.88 -6.23 -51.43
N ASN A 45 -21.11 -5.81 -51.77
CA ASN A 45 -22.19 -5.72 -50.81
C ASN A 45 -22.80 -7.10 -50.52
N ILE A 46 -22.13 -7.86 -49.63
CA ILE A 46 -22.57 -9.19 -49.21
C ILE A 46 -23.18 -9.06 -47.82
N VAL A 47 -24.40 -9.56 -47.67
CA VAL A 47 -25.14 -9.60 -46.40
C VAL A 47 -25.47 -11.04 -46.06
N VAL A 48 -25.14 -11.50 -44.87
CA VAL A 48 -25.55 -12.81 -44.35
C VAL A 48 -26.48 -12.57 -43.17
N ARG A 49 -27.57 -13.30 -43.10
CA ARG A 49 -28.53 -13.29 -42.00
C ARG A 49 -28.79 -14.70 -41.50
N ILE A 50 -28.89 -14.85 -40.19
CA ILE A 50 -29.22 -16.10 -39.53
C ILE A 50 -30.57 -15.89 -38.83
N ASP A 51 -31.55 -16.72 -39.13
CA ASP A 51 -32.83 -16.69 -38.44
C ASP A 51 -32.63 -17.19 -36.97
N ARG A 52 -33.06 -16.37 -36.01
CA ARG A 52 -32.82 -16.61 -34.54
C ARG A 52 -33.64 -17.78 -34.00
N THR A 53 -34.67 -18.19 -34.70
CA THR A 53 -35.60 -19.25 -34.29
C THR A 53 -35.32 -20.58 -35.02
N SER A 54 -35.11 -20.53 -36.32
CA SER A 54 -34.86 -21.74 -37.13
C SER A 54 -33.37 -22.05 -37.30
N GLY A 55 -32.46 -21.07 -37.10
CA GLY A 55 -31.06 -21.17 -37.39
C GLY A 55 -30.75 -21.23 -38.89
N GLU A 56 -31.70 -20.88 -39.74
CA GLU A 56 -31.52 -20.87 -41.18
C GLU A 56 -30.62 -19.71 -41.60
N ILE A 57 -29.63 -20.00 -42.43
CA ILE A 57 -28.67 -19.02 -42.89
C ILE A 57 -29.02 -18.61 -44.34
N THR A 58 -29.18 -17.32 -44.54
CA THR A 58 -29.45 -16.75 -45.87
C THR A 58 -28.34 -15.76 -46.22
N ALA A 59 -27.86 -15.81 -47.45
CA ALA A 59 -26.81 -14.91 -47.94
C ALA A 59 -27.30 -14.18 -49.19
N PHE A 60 -26.99 -12.89 -49.27
CA PHE A 60 -27.36 -12.03 -50.41
C PHE A 60 -26.10 -11.31 -50.91
N LYS A 61 -25.96 -11.27 -52.24
CA LYS A 61 -24.96 -10.46 -52.96
C LYS A 61 -25.72 -9.47 -53.85
N ASP A 62 -25.50 -8.17 -53.66
CA ASP A 62 -26.17 -7.11 -54.40
C ASP A 62 -27.70 -7.29 -54.51
N LYS A 63 -28.31 -7.71 -53.38
CA LYS A 63 -29.75 -8.04 -53.20
C LYS A 63 -30.22 -9.33 -53.87
N VAL A 64 -29.34 -10.10 -54.49
CA VAL A 64 -29.65 -11.43 -55.06
C VAL A 64 -29.24 -12.49 -54.06
N GLN A 65 -30.15 -13.41 -53.75
CA GLN A 65 -29.88 -14.55 -52.88
C GLN A 65 -28.89 -15.49 -53.52
N ILE A 66 -27.86 -15.86 -52.78
CA ILE A 66 -26.82 -16.81 -53.20
C ILE A 66 -26.90 -18.12 -52.37
N ASP A 67 -26.64 -19.24 -53.03
CA ASP A 67 -26.59 -20.55 -52.33
C ASP A 67 -25.30 -20.63 -51.52
N ILE A 68 -25.46 -20.81 -50.21
CA ILE A 68 -24.35 -20.96 -49.26
C ILE A 68 -23.43 -22.13 -49.61
N LYS A 69 -23.92 -23.15 -50.29
CA LYS A 69 -23.11 -24.26 -50.76
C LYS A 69 -22.03 -23.84 -51.73
N GLN A 70 -22.20 -22.73 -52.42
CA GLN A 70 -21.20 -22.18 -53.36
C GLN A 70 -19.95 -21.62 -52.65
N LEU A 71 -20.08 -21.31 -51.33
CA LEU A 71 -18.97 -20.78 -50.54
C LEU A 71 -17.87 -21.83 -50.21
N GLY A 72 -18.15 -23.12 -50.39
CA GLY A 72 -17.15 -24.21 -50.23
C GLY A 72 -16.63 -24.39 -48.80
N ARG A 73 -15.50 -25.16 -48.66
CA ARG A 73 -14.90 -25.48 -47.35
C ARG A 73 -13.99 -24.39 -46.79
N ILE A 74 -13.30 -23.61 -47.61
CA ILE A 74 -12.34 -22.57 -47.18
C ILE A 74 -13.04 -21.42 -46.47
N PRO A 75 -14.15 -20.89 -46.97
CA PRO A 75 -14.95 -19.89 -46.23
C PRO A 75 -15.45 -20.38 -44.88
N ALA A 76 -15.87 -21.64 -44.78
CA ALA A 76 -16.32 -22.22 -43.51
C ALA A 76 -15.22 -22.27 -42.43
N GLN A 77 -13.99 -22.59 -42.83
CA GLN A 77 -12.84 -22.58 -41.90
C GLN A 77 -12.47 -21.16 -41.48
N THR A 78 -12.49 -20.20 -42.42
CA THR A 78 -12.20 -18.79 -42.15
C THR A 78 -13.29 -18.22 -41.24
N ALA A 79 -14.56 -18.48 -41.48
CA ALA A 79 -15.68 -18.08 -40.64
C ALA A 79 -15.53 -18.64 -39.22
N LYS A 80 -15.20 -19.92 -39.07
CA LYS A 80 -14.93 -20.55 -37.78
C LYS A 80 -13.80 -19.83 -37.03
N GLN A 81 -12.72 -19.47 -37.70
CA GLN A 81 -11.57 -18.83 -37.09
C GLN A 81 -11.90 -17.39 -36.66
N VAL A 82 -12.59 -16.60 -37.50
CA VAL A 82 -13.04 -15.25 -37.17
C VAL A 82 -14.04 -15.30 -36.01
N MET A 83 -14.99 -16.24 -36.03
CA MET A 83 -15.94 -16.44 -34.94
C MET A 83 -15.24 -16.74 -33.61
N ILE A 84 -14.24 -17.63 -33.59
CA ILE A 84 -13.49 -17.92 -32.37
C ILE A 84 -12.75 -16.67 -31.86
N GLN A 85 -12.22 -15.85 -32.75
CA GLN A 85 -11.57 -14.58 -32.37
C GLN A 85 -12.57 -13.57 -31.80
N LYS A 86 -13.73 -13.44 -32.41
CA LYS A 86 -14.81 -12.56 -31.91
C LYS A 86 -15.31 -13.01 -30.55
N LEU A 87 -15.68 -14.28 -30.41
CA LEU A 87 -16.11 -14.83 -29.11
C LEU A 87 -15.08 -14.62 -28.00
N ARG A 88 -13.80 -14.74 -28.32
CA ARG A 88 -12.73 -14.42 -27.35
C ARG A 88 -12.65 -12.92 -27.05
N ALA A 89 -12.96 -12.05 -28.00
CA ALA A 89 -12.99 -10.62 -27.77
C ALA A 89 -14.18 -10.24 -26.86
N ASP A 90 -15.36 -10.77 -27.15
CA ASP A 90 -16.58 -10.52 -26.34
C ASP A 90 -16.46 -11.09 -24.93
N GLU A 91 -15.87 -12.29 -24.80
CA GLU A 91 -15.56 -12.88 -23.49
C GLU A 91 -14.61 -11.99 -22.67
N ARG A 92 -13.57 -11.46 -23.32
CA ARG A 92 -12.65 -10.50 -22.67
C ARG A 92 -13.35 -9.22 -22.23
N GLU A 93 -14.15 -8.63 -23.12
CA GLU A 93 -14.89 -7.42 -22.82
C GLU A 93 -15.88 -7.63 -21.67
N SER A 94 -16.59 -8.75 -21.65
CA SER A 94 -17.50 -9.13 -20.58
C SER A 94 -16.77 -9.27 -19.25
N ILE A 95 -15.64 -10.01 -19.21
CA ILE A 95 -14.80 -10.17 -18.02
C ILE A 95 -14.25 -8.82 -17.57
N TYR A 96 -13.74 -8.01 -18.49
CA TYR A 96 -13.21 -6.69 -18.16
C TYR A 96 -14.28 -5.79 -17.55
N THR A 97 -15.45 -5.73 -18.15
CA THR A 97 -16.58 -4.91 -17.67
C THR A 97 -17.10 -5.36 -16.31
N GLU A 98 -17.10 -6.67 -16.04
CA GLU A 98 -17.47 -7.24 -14.74
C GLU A 98 -16.44 -6.85 -13.67
N PHE A 99 -15.16 -7.14 -13.91
CA PHE A 99 -14.14 -6.99 -12.88
C PHE A 99 -13.63 -5.56 -12.68
N ILE A 100 -13.75 -4.68 -13.68
CA ILE A 100 -13.39 -3.26 -13.50
C ILE A 100 -14.30 -2.57 -12.47
N LYS A 101 -15.57 -2.97 -12.37
CA LYS A 101 -16.50 -2.48 -11.35
C LYS A 101 -16.15 -2.97 -9.95
N LEU A 102 -15.46 -4.08 -9.85
CA LEU A 102 -15.02 -4.68 -8.60
C LEU A 102 -13.61 -4.24 -8.18
N LYS A 103 -12.95 -3.37 -8.97
CA LYS A 103 -11.65 -2.80 -8.60
C LYS A 103 -11.74 -2.09 -7.26
N GLY A 104 -10.78 -2.35 -6.36
CA GLY A 104 -10.77 -1.83 -5.00
C GLY A 104 -11.73 -2.54 -4.03
N THR A 105 -12.33 -3.66 -4.41
CA THR A 105 -13.16 -4.49 -3.52
C THR A 105 -12.49 -5.81 -3.18
N ILE A 106 -12.95 -6.43 -2.09
CA ILE A 106 -12.50 -7.78 -1.69
C ILE A 106 -13.30 -8.82 -2.45
N VAL A 107 -12.59 -9.75 -3.07
CA VAL A 107 -13.15 -10.95 -3.70
C VAL A 107 -12.60 -12.20 -3.04
N SER A 108 -13.39 -13.29 -3.08
CA SER A 108 -12.97 -14.61 -2.65
C SER A 108 -12.67 -15.48 -3.86
N GLY A 109 -11.54 -16.18 -3.83
CA GLY A 109 -11.17 -17.11 -4.87
C GLY A 109 -10.53 -18.37 -4.31
N SER A 110 -10.38 -19.38 -5.15
CA SER A 110 -9.67 -20.61 -4.81
C SER A 110 -8.27 -20.61 -5.46
N VAL A 111 -7.27 -20.93 -4.67
CA VAL A 111 -5.88 -21.06 -5.14
C VAL A 111 -5.77 -22.21 -6.13
N VAL A 112 -5.20 -21.96 -7.29
CA VAL A 112 -4.97 -22.99 -8.32
C VAL A 112 -3.56 -23.55 -8.22
N ARG A 113 -2.57 -22.68 -8.41
CA ARG A 113 -1.15 -23.03 -8.45
C ARG A 113 -0.25 -21.81 -8.25
N TYR A 114 1.02 -22.07 -7.99
CA TYR A 114 2.09 -21.08 -8.13
C TYR A 114 2.76 -21.24 -9.49
N GLU A 115 3.01 -20.12 -10.14
CA GLU A 115 3.70 -20.07 -11.43
C GLU A 115 4.73 -18.93 -11.42
N SER A 116 6.01 -19.27 -11.49
CA SER A 116 7.12 -18.29 -11.43
C SER A 116 7.01 -17.28 -10.26
N GLY A 117 6.57 -17.75 -9.09
CA GLY A 117 6.39 -16.92 -7.90
C GLY A 117 5.08 -16.12 -7.85
N THR A 118 4.27 -16.14 -8.89
CA THR A 118 2.91 -15.58 -8.92
C THR A 118 1.91 -16.63 -8.47
N LEU A 119 1.03 -16.25 -7.55
CA LEU A 119 -0.09 -17.10 -7.13
C LEU A 119 -1.25 -16.90 -8.09
N ILE A 120 -1.75 -18.00 -8.66
CA ILE A 120 -2.91 -17.99 -9.55
C ILE A 120 -4.13 -18.41 -8.74
N VAL A 121 -5.14 -17.55 -8.77
CA VAL A 121 -6.38 -17.69 -8.01
C VAL A 121 -7.54 -17.72 -8.99
N ASN A 122 -8.42 -18.69 -8.87
CA ASN A 122 -9.63 -18.79 -9.68
C ASN A 122 -10.77 -18.03 -8.98
N LEU A 123 -11.29 -17.01 -9.67
CA LEU A 123 -12.46 -16.25 -9.26
C LEU A 123 -13.70 -16.81 -9.97
N ASN A 124 -14.80 -16.96 -9.23
CA ASN A 124 -16.10 -17.41 -9.79
C ASN A 124 -16.04 -18.70 -10.64
N HIS A 125 -15.10 -19.62 -10.38
CA HIS A 125 -14.84 -20.86 -11.09
C HIS A 125 -14.51 -20.72 -12.60
N ARG A 126 -14.32 -19.50 -13.12
CA ARG A 126 -14.14 -19.27 -14.57
C ARG A 126 -12.96 -18.39 -14.93
N THR A 127 -12.58 -17.44 -14.04
CA THR A 127 -11.60 -16.41 -14.37
C THR A 127 -10.37 -16.56 -13.51
N GLU A 128 -9.20 -16.75 -14.13
CA GLU A 128 -7.91 -16.74 -13.43
C GLU A 128 -7.47 -15.30 -13.14
N ALA A 129 -7.11 -15.06 -11.87
CA ALA A 129 -6.53 -13.82 -11.40
C ALA A 129 -5.12 -14.07 -10.87
N PHE A 130 -4.29 -13.05 -10.88
CA PHE A 130 -2.86 -13.15 -10.64
C PHE A 130 -2.47 -12.32 -9.42
N MET A 131 -1.80 -12.94 -8.45
CA MET A 131 -1.20 -12.25 -7.30
C MET A 131 0.32 -12.35 -7.40
N PRO A 132 1.02 -11.30 -7.90
CA PRO A 132 2.47 -11.27 -8.01
C PRO A 132 3.13 -11.42 -6.63
N LYS A 133 4.40 -11.78 -6.59
CA LYS A 133 5.14 -12.03 -5.35
C LYS A 133 5.15 -10.81 -4.39
N ASN A 134 5.24 -9.60 -4.93
CA ASN A 134 5.21 -8.35 -4.15
C ASN A 134 3.83 -8.03 -3.54
N GLU A 135 2.77 -8.68 -4.05
CA GLU A 135 1.39 -8.53 -3.56
C GLU A 135 0.98 -9.67 -2.61
N GLN A 136 1.89 -10.62 -2.35
CA GLN A 136 1.71 -11.70 -1.39
C GLN A 136 2.29 -11.32 -0.05
N ILE A 137 1.63 -11.68 1.04
CA ILE A 137 2.15 -11.49 2.40
C ILE A 137 3.34 -12.43 2.59
N MET A 138 4.47 -11.87 2.99
CA MET A 138 5.71 -12.62 3.19
C MET A 138 5.53 -13.69 4.29
N GLY A 139 5.94 -14.92 4.02
CA GLY A 139 5.81 -16.04 4.97
C GLY A 139 4.45 -16.77 4.91
N GLN A 140 3.45 -16.27 4.19
CA GLN A 140 2.22 -17.01 3.94
C GLN A 140 2.37 -17.92 2.71
N THR A 141 2.00 -19.19 2.90
CA THR A 141 1.94 -20.17 1.80
C THR A 141 0.53 -20.71 1.71
N HIS A 142 0.00 -20.80 0.49
CA HIS A 142 -1.35 -21.26 0.25
C HIS A 142 -1.33 -22.60 -0.50
N ARG A 143 -2.26 -23.50 -0.15
CA ARG A 143 -2.38 -24.80 -0.82
C ARG A 143 -3.34 -24.70 -2.00
N SER A 144 -3.14 -25.53 -3.01
CA SER A 144 -4.12 -25.66 -4.10
C SER A 144 -5.49 -26.07 -3.54
N GLY A 145 -6.54 -25.41 -4.00
CA GLY A 145 -7.92 -25.57 -3.52
C GLY A 145 -8.29 -24.71 -2.29
N GLU A 146 -7.32 -24.07 -1.64
CA GLU A 146 -7.57 -23.18 -0.50
C GLU A 146 -8.36 -21.96 -0.96
N ARG A 147 -9.38 -21.56 -0.17
CA ARG A 147 -10.12 -20.31 -0.41
C ARG A 147 -9.41 -19.15 0.29
N ILE A 148 -9.13 -18.10 -0.45
CA ILE A 148 -8.51 -16.89 0.07
C ILE A 148 -9.32 -15.65 -0.32
N ARG A 149 -9.28 -14.63 0.52
CA ARG A 149 -9.82 -13.30 0.23
C ARG A 149 -8.70 -12.38 -0.24
N CYS A 150 -8.94 -11.62 -1.29
CA CYS A 150 -7.96 -10.73 -1.88
C CYS A 150 -8.62 -9.43 -2.34
N LEU A 151 -7.87 -8.36 -2.37
CA LEU A 151 -8.27 -7.11 -3.00
C LEU A 151 -8.01 -7.18 -4.51
N ILE A 152 -8.96 -6.77 -5.33
CA ILE A 152 -8.68 -6.50 -6.75
C ILE A 152 -7.93 -5.18 -6.82
N LEU A 153 -6.62 -5.27 -7.07
CA LEU A 153 -5.74 -4.10 -7.15
C LEU A 153 -5.91 -3.38 -8.48
N ASP A 154 -5.91 -4.14 -9.57
CA ASP A 154 -6.01 -3.59 -10.92
C ASP A 154 -6.59 -4.60 -11.91
N VAL A 155 -7.20 -4.12 -12.98
CA VAL A 155 -7.74 -4.92 -14.06
C VAL A 155 -7.20 -4.35 -15.37
N LYS A 156 -6.40 -5.14 -16.09
CA LYS A 156 -5.74 -4.73 -17.33
C LYS A 156 -6.21 -5.58 -18.49
N GLU A 157 -6.60 -4.93 -19.57
CA GLU A 157 -6.83 -5.60 -20.84
C GLU A 157 -5.51 -5.75 -21.59
N ILE A 158 -5.19 -6.99 -21.97
CA ILE A 158 -4.03 -7.34 -22.78
C ILE A 158 -4.58 -7.97 -24.06
N ILE A 159 -3.83 -7.90 -25.17
CA ILE A 159 -4.23 -8.36 -26.50
C ILE A 159 -4.87 -9.77 -26.46
N SER A 160 -4.37 -10.67 -25.61
CA SER A 160 -4.81 -12.06 -25.53
C SER A 160 -5.81 -12.37 -24.43
N GLN A 161 -5.86 -11.58 -23.33
CA GLN A 161 -6.64 -11.89 -22.13
C GLN A 161 -6.84 -10.67 -21.21
N VAL A 162 -7.77 -10.76 -20.27
CA VAL A 162 -7.87 -9.82 -19.15
C VAL A 162 -6.98 -10.28 -18.01
N LYS A 163 -6.12 -9.40 -17.54
CA LYS A 163 -5.26 -9.66 -16.38
C LYS A 163 -5.80 -8.96 -15.14
N ILE A 164 -6.37 -9.73 -14.23
CA ILE A 164 -6.86 -9.27 -12.94
C ILE A 164 -5.71 -9.42 -11.93
N ILE A 165 -5.28 -8.31 -11.34
CA ILE A 165 -4.20 -8.28 -10.36
C ILE A 165 -4.82 -8.24 -8.97
N LEU A 166 -4.44 -9.21 -8.15
CA LEU A 166 -4.87 -9.33 -6.76
C LEU A 166 -3.75 -8.89 -5.81
N SER A 167 -4.15 -8.34 -4.66
CA SER A 167 -3.22 -7.98 -3.60
C SER A 167 -3.76 -8.37 -2.23
N ARG A 168 -2.85 -8.79 -1.34
CA ARG A 168 -3.07 -8.94 0.10
C ARG A 168 -2.15 -8.00 0.91
N THR A 169 -1.20 -7.32 0.25
CA THR A 169 -0.26 -6.38 0.87
C THR A 169 -0.76 -4.93 0.85
N HIS A 170 -1.62 -4.57 -0.09
CA HIS A 170 -2.10 -3.21 -0.25
C HIS A 170 -2.86 -2.70 0.99
N PRO A 171 -2.66 -1.42 1.42
CA PRO A 171 -3.36 -0.85 2.59
C PRO A 171 -4.89 -0.92 2.48
N ASP A 172 -5.44 -0.75 1.29
CA ASP A 172 -6.89 -0.81 1.08
C ASP A 172 -7.50 -2.19 1.36
N PHE A 173 -6.70 -3.26 1.33
CA PHE A 173 -7.15 -4.56 1.77
C PHE A 173 -7.59 -4.53 3.23
N ILE A 174 -6.81 -3.88 4.11
CA ILE A 174 -7.15 -3.66 5.51
C ILE A 174 -8.42 -2.80 5.64
N ARG A 175 -8.48 -1.67 4.91
CA ARG A 175 -9.66 -0.77 4.95
C ARG A 175 -10.94 -1.53 4.62
N LYS A 176 -10.91 -2.35 3.59
CA LYS A 176 -12.06 -3.16 3.16
C LYS A 176 -12.40 -4.30 4.13
N LEU A 177 -11.40 -4.89 4.80
CA LEU A 177 -11.67 -5.84 5.87
C LEU A 177 -12.39 -5.17 7.06
N PHE A 178 -11.95 -3.98 7.45
CA PHE A 178 -12.64 -3.20 8.48
C PHE A 178 -14.06 -2.81 8.07
N GLU A 179 -14.30 -2.40 6.81
CA GLU A 179 -15.65 -2.12 6.31
C GLU A 179 -16.58 -3.35 6.39
N GLN A 180 -16.04 -4.56 6.20
CA GLN A 180 -16.83 -5.79 6.29
C GLN A 180 -17.13 -6.24 7.72
N GLU A 181 -16.18 -6.05 8.65
CA GLU A 181 -16.28 -6.53 10.03
C GLU A 181 -16.90 -5.48 10.99
N VAL A 182 -16.85 -4.19 10.63
CA VAL A 182 -17.27 -3.06 11.48
C VAL A 182 -18.38 -2.29 10.78
N PRO A 183 -19.67 -2.54 11.13
CA PRO A 183 -20.82 -1.88 10.50
C PRO A 183 -20.74 -0.36 10.58
N GLU A 184 -20.24 0.20 11.67
CA GLU A 184 -20.10 1.64 11.91
C GLU A 184 -19.14 2.30 10.91
N ILE A 185 -18.19 1.54 10.34
CA ILE A 185 -17.33 2.01 9.24
C ILE A 185 -18.07 1.95 7.90
N ALA A 186 -18.82 0.87 7.65
CA ALA A 186 -19.63 0.74 6.45
C ALA A 186 -20.70 1.84 6.36
N GLU A 187 -21.29 2.24 7.49
CA GLU A 187 -22.28 3.32 7.64
C GLU A 187 -21.65 4.72 7.69
N LYS A 188 -20.30 4.82 7.64
CA LYS A 188 -19.52 6.07 7.69
C LYS A 188 -19.70 6.87 8.99
N VAL A 189 -20.11 6.22 10.08
CA VAL A 189 -20.09 6.80 11.43
C VAL A 189 -18.66 6.85 11.96
N ILE A 190 -17.87 5.84 11.63
CA ILE A 190 -16.43 5.78 11.92
C ILE A 190 -15.65 5.86 10.61
N GLU A 191 -14.61 6.67 10.58
CA GLU A 191 -13.72 6.83 9.44
C GLU A 191 -12.30 6.37 9.77
N ILE A 192 -11.67 5.65 8.83
CA ILE A 192 -10.23 5.37 8.89
C ILE A 192 -9.49 6.55 8.28
N ARG A 193 -8.93 7.41 9.13
CA ARG A 193 -8.21 8.64 8.73
C ARG A 193 -6.83 8.35 8.18
N ALA A 194 -6.09 7.46 8.83
CA ALA A 194 -4.75 7.08 8.41
C ALA A 194 -4.50 5.59 8.64
N LEU A 195 -3.58 5.03 7.87
CA LEU A 195 -3.18 3.63 7.98
C LEU A 195 -1.71 3.50 7.61
N ALA A 196 -0.94 2.87 8.51
CA ALA A 196 0.46 2.52 8.27
C ALA A 196 0.63 1.02 8.43
N ARG A 197 1.18 0.34 7.41
CA ARG A 197 1.25 -1.12 7.34
C ARG A 197 2.63 -1.64 7.01
N GLU A 198 3.04 -2.67 7.71
CA GLU A 198 4.09 -3.61 7.34
C GLU A 198 3.42 -4.99 7.18
N ALA A 199 3.06 -5.32 5.93
CA ALA A 199 2.26 -6.49 5.60
C ALA A 199 2.85 -7.78 6.17
N GLY A 200 2.02 -8.56 6.86
CA GLY A 200 2.41 -9.80 7.53
C GLY A 200 3.02 -9.63 8.92
N TYR A 201 3.29 -8.39 9.35
CA TYR A 201 3.89 -8.11 10.66
C TYR A 201 2.98 -7.28 11.55
N ARG A 202 2.75 -6.04 11.21
CA ARG A 202 1.97 -5.11 12.05
C ARG A 202 1.38 -3.98 11.22
N THR A 203 0.18 -3.57 11.62
CA THR A 203 -0.54 -2.43 11.03
C THR A 203 -1.06 -1.51 12.13
N LYS A 204 -0.92 -0.20 11.93
CA LYS A 204 -1.58 0.81 12.75
C LYS A 204 -2.70 1.45 11.94
N VAL A 205 -3.87 1.57 12.53
CA VAL A 205 -5.08 2.13 11.91
C VAL A 205 -5.60 3.25 12.79
N ALA A 206 -5.57 4.47 12.30
CA ALA A 206 -6.11 5.63 12.99
C ALA A 206 -7.58 5.84 12.61
N VAL A 207 -8.46 5.82 13.62
CA VAL A 207 -9.90 5.91 13.46
C VAL A 207 -10.47 7.13 14.15
N ALA A 208 -11.39 7.80 13.50
CA ALA A 208 -12.18 8.91 14.03
C ALA A 208 -13.67 8.60 13.96
N THR A 209 -14.45 9.26 14.76
CA THR A 209 -15.92 9.20 14.69
C THR A 209 -16.49 10.57 14.38
N THR A 210 -17.62 10.59 13.71
CA THR A 210 -18.44 11.79 13.48
C THR A 210 -19.51 11.96 14.56
N ASP A 211 -19.74 10.94 15.40
CA ASP A 211 -20.69 10.96 16.51
C ASP A 211 -19.95 10.80 17.84
N ASP A 212 -19.95 11.83 18.68
CA ASP A 212 -19.28 11.84 19.98
C ASP A 212 -19.76 10.76 20.96
N LYS A 213 -20.92 10.14 20.71
CA LYS A 213 -21.47 9.06 21.53
C LYS A 213 -20.86 7.70 21.20
N VAL A 214 -20.15 7.58 20.09
CA VAL A 214 -19.56 6.32 19.61
C VAL A 214 -18.07 6.31 19.93
N ASP A 215 -17.61 5.29 20.67
CA ASP A 215 -16.17 5.06 20.83
C ASP A 215 -15.61 4.35 19.58
N PRO A 216 -14.81 5.05 18.74
CA PRO A 216 -14.32 4.47 17.50
C PRO A 216 -13.36 3.30 17.72
N VAL A 217 -12.58 3.32 18.79
CA VAL A 217 -11.63 2.24 19.10
C VAL A 217 -12.38 1.00 19.60
N GLY A 218 -13.30 1.20 20.56
CA GLY A 218 -14.11 0.09 21.09
C GLY A 218 -14.98 -0.58 20.04
N ALA A 219 -15.58 0.18 19.13
CA ALA A 219 -16.39 -0.34 18.04
C ALA A 219 -15.55 -1.21 17.06
N CYS A 220 -14.35 -0.76 16.71
CA CYS A 220 -13.44 -1.52 15.85
C CYS A 220 -12.89 -2.79 16.51
N VAL A 221 -12.63 -2.75 17.83
CA VAL A 221 -12.19 -3.93 18.60
C VAL A 221 -13.33 -4.96 18.71
N GLY A 222 -14.53 -4.48 18.99
CA GLY A 222 -15.71 -5.31 19.21
C GLY A 222 -15.72 -6.01 20.57
N VAL A 223 -16.82 -6.69 20.87
CA VAL A 223 -17.00 -7.38 22.15
C VAL A 223 -15.90 -8.43 22.35
N ARG A 224 -15.14 -8.31 23.42
CA ARG A 224 -14.00 -9.19 23.74
C ARG A 224 -12.98 -9.32 22.60
N GLY A 225 -12.86 -8.31 21.73
CA GLY A 225 -11.94 -8.34 20.61
C GLY A 225 -12.37 -9.19 19.41
N SER A 226 -13.65 -9.57 19.32
CA SER A 226 -14.12 -10.49 18.27
C SER A 226 -13.90 -9.95 16.86
N ARG A 227 -14.22 -8.68 16.61
CA ARG A 227 -14.10 -8.07 15.27
C ARG A 227 -12.64 -7.99 14.81
N ILE A 228 -11.78 -7.45 15.68
CA ILE A 228 -10.36 -7.32 15.35
C ILE A 228 -9.69 -8.69 15.18
N LYS A 229 -10.12 -9.70 15.95
CA LYS A 229 -9.60 -11.07 15.85
C LYS A 229 -9.89 -11.66 14.47
N ASN A 230 -11.10 -11.49 13.94
CA ASN A 230 -11.46 -11.98 12.61
C ASN A 230 -10.53 -11.40 11.53
N ILE A 231 -10.20 -10.09 11.64
CA ILE A 231 -9.29 -9.43 10.70
C ILE A 231 -7.86 -9.97 10.86
N VAL A 232 -7.38 -10.12 12.09
CA VAL A 232 -6.05 -10.67 12.38
C VAL A 232 -5.91 -12.11 11.86
N ASP A 233 -6.93 -12.94 12.07
CA ASP A 233 -6.97 -14.32 11.60
C ASP A 233 -6.96 -14.40 10.07
N GLU A 234 -7.72 -13.53 9.38
CA GLU A 234 -7.68 -13.42 7.92
C GLU A 234 -6.29 -13.03 7.39
N LEU A 235 -5.59 -12.17 8.10
CA LEU A 235 -4.24 -11.71 7.75
C LEU A 235 -3.13 -12.69 8.14
N GLY A 236 -3.48 -13.83 8.76
CA GLY A 236 -2.52 -14.85 9.19
C GLY A 236 -1.70 -14.44 10.40
N GLY A 237 -2.27 -13.65 11.31
CA GLY A 237 -1.65 -13.24 12.57
C GLY A 237 -0.93 -11.87 12.52
N GLU A 238 -1.11 -11.08 11.48
CA GLU A 238 -0.64 -9.69 11.41
C GLU A 238 -1.24 -8.88 12.56
N LYS A 239 -0.39 -8.26 13.41
CA LYS A 239 -0.85 -7.48 14.55
C LYS A 239 -1.48 -6.16 14.10
N ILE A 240 -2.63 -5.81 14.68
CA ILE A 240 -3.33 -4.57 14.35
C ILE A 240 -3.46 -3.72 15.61
N ASP A 241 -2.95 -2.50 15.54
CA ASP A 241 -3.12 -1.47 16.57
C ASP A 241 -4.15 -0.46 16.09
N ILE A 242 -5.22 -0.29 16.85
CA ILE A 242 -6.23 0.73 16.58
C ILE A 242 -5.89 1.97 17.39
N VAL A 243 -5.69 3.07 16.70
CA VAL A 243 -5.29 4.37 17.25
C VAL A 243 -6.46 5.34 17.16
N ARG A 244 -6.75 6.05 18.26
CA ARG A 244 -7.73 7.14 18.21
C ARG A 244 -7.11 8.32 17.48
N TRP A 245 -7.72 8.75 16.39
CA TRP A 245 -7.35 9.96 15.68
C TRP A 245 -7.55 11.21 16.56
N ASN A 246 -6.69 12.16 16.41
CA ASN A 246 -6.84 13.50 16.98
C ASN A 246 -6.24 14.52 16.02
N ASP A 247 -6.85 15.69 15.91
CA ASP A 247 -6.36 16.77 15.04
C ASP A 247 -5.08 17.43 15.60
N SER A 248 -4.86 17.32 16.93
CA SER A 248 -3.57 17.69 17.52
C SER A 248 -2.52 16.65 17.21
N SER A 249 -1.46 17.05 16.50
CA SER A 249 -0.33 16.19 16.16
C SER A 249 0.32 15.56 17.39
N GLN A 250 0.48 16.30 18.47
CA GLN A 250 1.05 15.81 19.74
C GLN A 250 0.23 14.65 20.30
N VAL A 251 -1.10 14.83 20.37
CA VAL A 251 -2.00 13.78 20.88
C VAL A 251 -2.00 12.56 19.94
N LEU A 252 -2.01 12.77 18.63
CA LEU A 252 -1.99 11.69 17.66
C LEU A 252 -0.69 10.88 17.72
N ILE A 253 0.46 11.56 17.87
CA ILE A 253 1.77 10.91 18.04
C ILE A 253 1.78 10.10 19.33
N ALA A 254 1.35 10.67 20.45
CA ALA A 254 1.26 9.95 21.73
C ALA A 254 0.37 8.71 21.61
N ASN A 255 -0.82 8.83 21.02
CA ASN A 255 -1.72 7.70 20.79
C ASN A 255 -1.09 6.63 19.88
N SER A 256 -0.33 7.05 18.87
CA SER A 256 0.28 6.15 17.89
C SER A 256 1.44 5.33 18.47
N LEU A 257 2.11 5.83 19.51
CA LEU A 257 3.23 5.15 20.17
C LEU A 257 2.79 4.17 21.27
N MET A 258 1.49 4.14 21.62
CA MET A 258 0.99 3.14 22.57
C MET A 258 1.50 1.72 22.22
N PRO A 259 1.83 0.89 23.23
CA PRO A 259 1.58 1.03 24.66
C PRO A 259 2.61 1.85 25.45
N ALA A 260 3.64 2.44 24.81
CA ALA A 260 4.61 3.27 25.49
C ALA A 260 3.95 4.54 26.06
N LYS A 261 4.38 4.93 27.26
CA LYS A 261 3.97 6.18 27.90
C LYS A 261 4.93 7.28 27.47
N VAL A 262 4.38 8.34 26.93
CA VAL A 262 5.13 9.52 26.48
C VAL A 262 5.07 10.57 27.58
N SER A 263 6.22 11.15 27.95
CA SER A 263 6.34 12.22 28.95
C SER A 263 6.13 13.60 28.35
N GLU A 264 6.80 13.87 27.20
CA GLU A 264 6.75 15.16 26.51
C GLU A 264 6.88 14.98 24.99
N ILE A 265 6.34 15.93 24.22
CA ILE A 265 6.48 15.96 22.75
C ILE A 265 6.76 17.40 22.34
N ALA A 266 7.91 17.61 21.71
CA ALA A 266 8.28 18.84 21.03
C ALA A 266 8.07 18.66 19.50
N LEU A 267 7.39 19.61 18.88
CA LEU A 267 7.13 19.59 17.43
C LEU A 267 7.89 20.71 16.73
N CYS A 268 8.76 20.35 15.82
CA CYS A 268 9.38 21.29 14.89
C CYS A 268 8.62 21.21 13.55
N PHE A 269 7.77 22.20 13.30
CA PHE A 269 6.93 22.25 12.10
C PHE A 269 7.77 22.45 10.83
N GLU A 270 8.86 23.24 10.95
CA GLU A 270 9.75 23.53 9.83
C GLU A 270 10.45 22.27 9.27
N LEU A 271 10.83 21.37 10.17
CA LEU A 271 11.45 20.11 9.78
C LEU A 271 10.44 18.96 9.60
N GLY A 272 9.18 19.15 10.00
CA GLY A 272 8.22 18.05 10.09
C GLY A 272 8.67 16.98 11.10
N ARG A 273 9.45 17.36 12.12
CA ARG A 273 10.05 16.46 13.12
C ARG A 273 9.37 16.59 14.46
N ALA A 274 9.14 15.46 15.09
CA ALA A 274 8.59 15.35 16.44
C ALA A 274 9.61 14.67 17.34
N THR A 275 10.09 15.37 18.35
CA THR A 275 10.91 14.78 19.40
C THR A 275 10.03 14.35 20.54
N VAL A 276 10.09 13.06 20.84
CA VAL A 276 9.26 12.40 21.85
C VAL A 276 10.15 11.95 23.01
N VAL A 277 9.85 12.46 24.19
CA VAL A 277 10.59 12.10 25.42
C VAL A 277 9.84 10.97 26.12
N VAL A 278 10.57 9.91 26.42
CA VAL A 278 10.08 8.73 27.13
C VAL A 278 11.06 8.32 28.22
N GLU A 279 10.52 7.81 29.33
CA GLU A 279 11.36 7.24 30.40
C GLU A 279 12.16 6.03 29.88
N GLU A 280 13.32 5.75 30.50
CA GLU A 280 14.21 4.65 30.06
C GLU A 280 13.50 3.30 30.00
N ASP A 281 12.59 3.01 30.94
CA ASP A 281 11.82 1.76 30.97
C ASP A 281 10.81 1.65 29.82
N GLN A 282 10.38 2.79 29.23
CA GLN A 282 9.45 2.88 28.11
C GLN A 282 10.15 2.91 26.74
N LEU A 283 11.46 3.18 26.70
CA LEU A 283 12.22 3.37 25.46
C LEU A 283 12.09 2.14 24.50
N SER A 284 12.27 0.95 25.03
CA SER A 284 12.14 -0.29 24.24
C SER A 284 10.73 -0.50 23.69
N LEU A 285 9.68 -0.06 24.40
CA LEU A 285 8.30 -0.15 23.96
C LEU A 285 8.00 0.90 22.89
N ALA A 286 8.50 2.11 23.05
CA ALA A 286 8.33 3.21 22.12
C ALA A 286 8.98 2.92 20.77
N ILE A 287 10.22 2.46 20.78
CA ILE A 287 10.96 2.06 19.57
C ILE A 287 10.33 0.79 18.96
N GLY A 288 10.06 -0.20 19.80
CA GLY A 288 9.58 -1.51 19.36
C GLY A 288 10.66 -2.37 18.71
N LYS A 289 10.31 -3.63 18.41
CA LYS A 289 11.24 -4.58 17.80
C LYS A 289 11.71 -4.06 16.43
N HIS A 290 13.02 -3.91 16.24
CA HIS A 290 13.64 -3.37 15.02
C HIS A 290 13.11 -1.97 14.59
N GLY A 291 12.71 -1.13 15.54
CA GLY A 291 12.17 0.19 15.26
C GLY A 291 10.76 0.18 14.62
N GLN A 292 10.05 -0.93 14.69
CA GLN A 292 8.77 -1.09 13.99
C GLN A 292 7.69 -0.17 14.56
N ASN A 293 7.64 0.03 15.89
CA ASN A 293 6.60 0.84 16.50
C ASN A 293 6.73 2.32 16.10
N VAL A 294 7.93 2.89 16.23
CA VAL A 294 8.21 4.28 15.86
C VAL A 294 8.05 4.50 14.35
N ARG A 295 8.55 3.58 13.51
CA ARG A 295 8.44 3.70 12.05
C ARG A 295 6.99 3.68 11.56
N LEU A 296 6.14 2.82 12.14
CA LEU A 296 4.71 2.80 11.83
C LEU A 296 4.00 4.05 12.38
N ALA A 297 4.38 4.54 13.55
CA ALA A 297 3.85 5.79 14.10
C ALA A 297 4.22 6.97 13.20
N ALA A 298 5.46 7.07 12.76
CA ALA A 298 5.92 8.11 11.85
C ALA A 298 5.12 8.11 10.53
N ARG A 299 4.95 6.93 9.91
CA ARG A 299 4.14 6.80 8.68
C ARG A 299 2.65 7.11 8.90
N LEU A 300 2.11 6.80 10.07
CA LEU A 300 0.71 7.04 10.41
C LEU A 300 0.41 8.52 10.59
N THR A 301 1.32 9.23 11.26
CA THR A 301 1.15 10.64 11.65
C THR A 301 1.69 11.60 10.60
N GLY A 302 2.59 11.14 9.73
CA GLY A 302 3.29 11.96 8.74
C GLY A 302 4.44 12.80 9.32
N TRP A 303 4.83 12.53 10.58
CA TRP A 303 5.95 13.18 11.26
C TRP A 303 7.18 12.29 11.27
N ASP A 304 8.36 12.87 11.15
CA ASP A 304 9.61 12.19 11.51
C ASP A 304 9.73 12.17 13.04
N ILE A 305 9.78 10.97 13.63
CA ILE A 305 9.69 10.80 15.09
C ILE A 305 11.03 10.35 15.64
N ASP A 306 11.64 11.22 16.44
CA ASP A 306 12.81 10.91 17.25
C ASP A 306 12.41 10.63 18.69
N ILE A 307 12.93 9.52 19.25
CA ILE A 307 12.63 9.12 20.61
C ILE A 307 13.87 9.31 21.46
N LEU A 308 13.77 10.12 22.50
CA LEU A 308 14.85 10.45 23.43
C LEU A 308 14.46 10.11 24.88
N THR A 309 15.48 9.85 25.69
CA THR A 309 15.34 9.83 27.14
C THR A 309 15.35 11.28 27.70
N PRO A 310 14.87 11.52 28.94
CA PRO A 310 14.97 12.84 29.56
C PRO A 310 16.40 13.37 29.65
N ASP A 311 17.37 12.49 29.90
CA ASP A 311 18.79 12.86 29.98
C ASP A 311 19.33 13.29 28.61
N GLU A 312 18.99 12.57 27.54
CA GLU A 312 19.39 12.92 26.16
C GLU A 312 18.74 14.25 25.72
N TYR A 313 17.47 14.45 26.05
CA TYR A 313 16.75 15.69 25.77
C TYR A 313 17.38 16.89 26.49
N ASN A 314 17.64 16.76 27.80
CA ASN A 314 18.28 17.81 28.60
C ASN A 314 19.70 18.12 28.09
N LEU A 315 20.46 17.11 27.73
CA LEU A 315 21.79 17.28 27.15
C LEU A 315 21.73 18.01 25.80
N GLY A 316 20.73 17.72 24.97
CA GLY A 316 20.49 18.42 23.72
C GLY A 316 20.24 19.91 23.94
N ILE A 317 19.35 20.25 24.88
CA ILE A 317 19.04 21.63 25.26
C ILE A 317 20.26 22.33 25.87
N GLU A 318 21.03 21.65 26.74
CA GLU A 318 22.24 22.25 27.31
C GLU A 318 23.26 22.61 26.23
N ARG A 319 23.50 21.72 25.27
CA ARG A 319 24.41 21.97 24.15
C ARG A 319 23.91 23.09 23.25
N LEU A 320 22.60 23.12 22.94
CA LEU A 320 21.98 24.21 22.18
C LEU A 320 22.14 25.54 22.92
N THR A 321 21.88 25.58 24.22
CA THR A 321 22.02 26.76 25.06
C THR A 321 23.45 27.30 25.06
N ASN A 322 24.43 26.41 25.23
CA ASN A 322 25.84 26.75 25.21
C ASN A 322 26.29 27.29 23.85
N CYS A 323 25.81 26.67 22.76
CA CYS A 323 26.08 27.14 21.40
C CYS A 323 25.52 28.53 21.15
N VAL A 324 24.26 28.77 21.50
CA VAL A 324 23.58 30.08 21.33
C VAL A 324 24.28 31.17 22.16
N LYS A 325 24.58 30.90 23.44
CA LYS A 325 25.25 31.86 24.32
C LYS A 325 26.71 32.16 23.97
N SER A 326 27.34 31.31 23.16
CA SER A 326 28.70 31.56 22.67
C SER A 326 28.79 32.70 21.67
N ILE A 327 27.65 33.16 21.14
CA ILE A 327 27.53 34.19 20.13
C ILE A 327 27.10 35.49 20.80
N GLU A 328 27.83 36.57 20.54
CA GLU A 328 27.54 37.88 21.12
C GLU A 328 26.16 38.43 20.65
N GLY A 329 25.31 38.80 21.62
CA GLY A 329 23.99 39.36 21.31
C GLY A 329 22.83 38.38 21.32
N PHE A 330 23.05 37.14 21.79
CA PHE A 330 22.01 36.17 22.06
C PHE A 330 21.93 35.85 23.57
N ASP A 331 20.73 35.61 24.02
CA ASP A 331 20.40 35.39 25.45
C ASP A 331 19.49 34.17 25.64
N ASP A 332 19.12 33.92 26.91
CA ASP A 332 18.20 32.82 27.26
C ASP A 332 16.84 32.98 26.58
N THR A 333 16.41 34.19 26.27
CA THR A 333 15.10 34.44 25.63
C THR A 333 15.12 33.91 24.17
N THR A 334 16.27 33.92 23.54
CA THR A 334 16.45 33.31 22.18
C THR A 334 16.39 31.79 22.25
N VAL A 335 17.00 31.21 23.27
CA VAL A 335 16.93 29.75 23.49
C VAL A 335 15.49 29.30 23.75
N ASP A 336 14.76 30.02 24.62
CA ASP A 336 13.36 29.71 24.92
C ASP A 336 12.50 29.77 23.64
N LYS A 337 12.73 30.74 22.78
CA LYS A 337 12.02 30.82 21.49
C LYS A 337 12.38 29.68 20.54
N LEU A 338 13.65 29.25 20.47
CA LEU A 338 14.07 28.10 19.68
C LEU A 338 13.40 26.82 20.18
N ILE A 339 13.34 26.61 21.51
CA ILE A 339 12.65 25.48 22.11
C ILE A 339 11.15 25.52 21.79
N ALA A 340 10.53 26.71 21.84
CA ALA A 340 9.13 26.90 21.48
C ALA A 340 8.84 26.56 20.00
N LEU A 341 9.82 26.75 19.10
CA LEU A 341 9.74 26.30 17.69
C LEU A 341 10.02 24.79 17.54
N GLY A 342 10.33 24.08 18.60
CA GLY A 342 10.66 22.66 18.58
C GLY A 342 12.10 22.34 18.19
N VAL A 343 12.97 23.35 18.16
CA VAL A 343 14.41 23.19 17.95
C VAL A 343 15.04 22.87 19.30
N ILE A 344 15.40 21.62 19.52
CA ILE A 344 15.88 21.12 20.81
C ILE A 344 17.35 20.71 20.78
N SER A 345 17.93 20.62 19.62
CA SER A 345 19.32 20.23 19.43
C SER A 345 20.07 21.17 18.47
N VAL A 346 21.37 21.14 18.56
CA VAL A 346 22.24 21.88 17.63
C VAL A 346 22.07 21.38 16.18
N LEU A 347 21.75 20.08 16.00
CA LEU A 347 21.49 19.48 14.70
C LEU A 347 20.20 20.03 14.10
N ASP A 348 19.14 20.15 14.88
CA ASP A 348 17.87 20.73 14.43
C ASP A 348 18.08 22.19 13.98
N LEU A 349 18.88 22.95 14.74
CA LEU A 349 19.20 24.34 14.42
C LEU A 349 19.95 24.48 13.09
N GLU A 350 20.92 23.60 12.83
CA GLU A 350 21.62 23.55 11.53
C GLU A 350 20.66 23.23 10.38
N GLU A 351 19.76 22.26 10.58
CA GLU A 351 18.86 21.74 9.56
C GLU A 351 17.69 22.71 9.24
N VAL A 352 17.16 23.43 10.24
CA VAL A 352 16.14 24.47 10.06
C VAL A 352 16.65 25.60 9.17
N GLY A 353 17.94 25.96 9.30
CA GLY A 353 18.53 26.98 8.45
C GLY A 353 18.17 28.40 8.86
N THR A 354 18.43 29.38 7.97
CA THR A 354 18.31 30.81 8.30
C THR A 354 16.94 31.40 8.08
N GLU A 355 16.16 30.91 7.12
CA GLU A 355 14.87 31.52 6.73
C GLU A 355 13.84 31.47 7.86
N PRO A 356 13.55 30.31 8.50
CA PRO A 356 12.59 30.26 9.60
C PRO A 356 13.02 31.07 10.84
N LEU A 357 14.34 31.16 11.07
CA LEU A 357 14.86 31.96 12.20
C LEU A 357 14.62 33.47 12.00
N VAL A 358 14.67 33.94 10.75
CA VAL A 358 14.36 35.35 10.43
C VAL A 358 12.85 35.60 10.54
N GLU A 359 12.03 34.69 10.02
CA GLU A 359 10.57 34.87 9.97
C GLU A 359 9.92 34.75 11.36
N GLU A 360 10.23 33.69 12.10
CA GLU A 360 9.58 33.36 13.36
C GLU A 360 10.21 34.05 14.59
N LEU A 361 11.54 34.16 14.62
CA LEU A 361 12.25 34.82 15.74
C LEU A 361 12.47 36.32 15.50
N HIS A 362 12.14 36.82 14.30
CA HIS A 362 12.39 38.20 13.87
C HIS A 362 13.87 38.62 14.01
N LEU A 363 14.77 37.67 13.72
CA LEU A 363 16.20 37.93 13.76
C LEU A 363 16.68 38.61 12.49
N ASP A 364 17.77 39.40 12.62
CA ASP A 364 18.48 39.92 11.46
C ASP A 364 19.17 38.78 10.68
N ILE A 365 19.14 38.84 9.36
CA ILE A 365 19.71 37.83 8.46
C ILE A 365 21.17 37.48 8.82
N GLU A 366 21.97 38.48 9.18
CA GLU A 366 23.38 38.26 9.54
C GLU A 366 23.51 37.47 10.86
N LYS A 367 22.65 37.77 11.83
CA LYS A 367 22.58 37.05 13.10
C LYS A 367 22.08 35.61 12.92
N ALA A 368 21.07 35.39 12.09
CA ALA A 368 20.59 34.06 11.75
C ALA A 368 21.69 33.21 11.10
N LYS A 369 22.46 33.77 10.16
CA LYS A 369 23.60 33.08 9.54
C LYS A 369 24.68 32.70 10.55
N GLN A 370 25.01 33.60 11.48
CA GLN A 370 25.99 33.33 12.54
C GLN A 370 25.53 32.18 13.42
N LEU A 371 24.25 32.17 13.77
CA LEU A 371 23.65 31.12 14.61
C LEU A 371 23.70 29.75 13.94
N VAL A 372 23.30 29.65 12.65
CA VAL A 372 23.35 28.42 11.87
C VAL A 372 24.80 27.96 11.64
N ALA A 373 25.72 28.89 11.38
CA ALA A 373 27.13 28.55 11.19
C ALA A 373 27.77 27.98 12.48
N ALA A 374 27.48 28.58 13.63
CA ALA A 374 27.95 28.07 14.93
C ALA A 374 27.35 26.69 15.23
N ALA A 375 26.06 26.50 14.94
CA ALA A 375 25.39 25.21 15.05
C ALA A 375 26.08 24.13 14.18
N GLY A 376 26.40 24.44 12.93
CA GLY A 376 27.09 23.53 12.02
C GLY A 376 28.51 23.16 12.47
N GLU A 377 29.24 24.09 13.12
CA GLU A 377 30.56 23.77 13.70
C GLU A 377 30.41 22.84 14.91
N GLU A 378 29.46 23.10 15.78
CA GLU A 378 29.24 22.25 16.97
C GLU A 378 28.67 20.87 16.59
N ALA A 379 27.79 20.80 15.60
CA ALA A 379 27.30 19.55 15.02
C ALA A 379 28.46 18.67 14.52
N LYS A 380 29.44 19.25 13.84
CA LYS A 380 30.66 18.54 13.40
C LYS A 380 31.50 18.04 14.57
N ARG A 381 31.57 18.81 15.66
CA ARG A 381 32.28 18.38 16.91
C ARG A 381 31.59 17.19 17.54
N ILE A 382 30.25 17.24 17.66
CA ILE A 382 29.46 16.14 18.21
C ILE A 382 29.62 14.88 17.36
N ALA A 383 29.58 14.99 16.03
CA ALA A 383 29.78 13.86 15.12
C ALA A 383 31.21 13.26 15.20
N ALA A 384 32.22 14.03 15.64
CA ALA A 384 33.58 13.57 15.81
C ALA A 384 33.86 12.91 17.18
N GLU A 385 33.06 13.20 18.22
CA GLU A 385 33.22 12.66 19.57
C GLU A 385 33.20 11.12 19.65
N PRO A 386 32.23 10.38 19.06
CA PRO A 386 32.21 8.93 19.14
C PRO A 386 33.41 8.28 18.46
N LYS A 387 33.95 8.90 17.38
CA LYS A 387 35.16 8.43 16.70
C LYS A 387 36.41 8.60 17.58
N LYS A 388 36.49 9.70 18.34
CA LYS A 388 37.58 9.94 19.29
C LYS A 388 37.52 8.95 20.45
N ARG A 389 36.35 8.72 21.05
CA ARG A 389 36.17 7.75 22.15
C ARG A 389 36.52 6.33 21.71
N GLN A 390 36.15 5.91 20.51
CA GLN A 390 36.54 4.61 19.95
C GLN A 390 38.03 4.51 19.69
N ALA A 391 38.68 5.57 19.19
CA ALA A 391 40.12 5.61 18.99
C ALA A 391 40.90 5.58 20.33
N GLU A 392 40.41 6.32 21.33
CA GLU A 392 41.03 6.33 22.67
C GLU A 392 40.86 4.97 23.41
N SER A 393 39.71 4.31 23.27
CA SER A 393 39.49 2.97 23.82
C SER A 393 40.37 1.91 23.16
N LEU A 394 40.62 2.01 21.86
CA LEU A 394 41.54 1.14 21.12
C LEU A 394 43.00 1.39 21.51
N LEU A 395 43.40 2.64 21.77
CA LEU A 395 44.72 3.01 22.26
C LEU A 395 44.95 2.53 23.70
N GLN A 396 43.96 2.59 24.59
CA GLN A 396 44.02 2.06 25.94
C GLN A 396 44.15 0.54 25.98
N GLN A 397 43.51 -0.17 25.03
CA GLN A 397 43.66 -1.64 24.92
C GLN A 397 44.99 -2.07 24.33
N GLN A 398 45.76 -1.18 23.69
CA GLN A 398 47.08 -1.43 23.12
C GLN A 398 48.23 -1.08 24.06
N GLN A 399 47.99 -0.49 25.22
CA GLN A 399 49.06 -0.30 26.24
C GLN A 399 49.36 -1.64 26.92
N PRO A 400 50.63 -2.14 26.85
CA PRO A 400 50.97 -3.38 27.51
C PRO A 400 50.87 -3.20 29.05
N SER A 401 50.14 -4.11 29.67
CA SER A 401 50.12 -4.22 31.13
C SER A 401 51.57 -4.28 31.67
N LYS A 402 51.92 -3.31 32.55
CA LYS A 402 53.20 -3.37 33.30
C LYS A 402 53.35 -4.73 33.94
N PRO A 403 54.56 -5.37 33.86
CA PRO A 403 54.79 -6.60 34.55
C PRO A 403 54.70 -6.35 36.06
N ALA A 404 53.92 -7.17 36.75
CA ALA A 404 53.87 -7.22 38.19
C ALA A 404 55.25 -7.63 38.69
N ASP A 405 55.84 -6.78 39.57
CA ASP A 405 57.14 -7.04 40.26
C ASP A 405 57.10 -8.37 40.95
N GLU A 406 58.03 -9.23 40.54
CA GLU A 406 58.54 -10.33 41.35
C GLU A 406 59.20 -9.76 42.60
N GLN A 407 58.52 -9.81 43.74
CA GLN A 407 59.19 -9.79 45.07
C GLN A 407 58.33 -10.59 46.04
N SER A 408 58.80 -11.77 46.32
CA SER A 408 58.97 -12.42 47.62
C SER A 408 58.86 -13.95 47.52
N VAL A 409 60.00 -14.57 47.22
CA VAL A 409 60.25 -15.90 47.66
C VAL A 409 61.53 -15.76 48.52
N LEU A 410 61.34 -15.75 49.84
CA LEU A 410 62.31 -16.12 50.86
C LEU A 410 61.66 -15.90 52.25
N GLU A 411 61.00 -16.92 52.73
CA GLU A 411 61.15 -17.58 54.04
C GLU A 411 60.04 -18.65 54.20
#